data_f09fc4fbbc4364b9f8d77a4464e72364
#
_entry.id   f09fc4fbbc4364b9f8d77a4464e72364
#
_cell.length_a   1.000
_cell.length_b   1.000
_cell.length_c   1.000
_cell.angle_alpha   90.00
_cell.angle_beta   90.00
_cell.angle_gamma   90.00
#
_symmetry.space_group_name_H-M   'P 1'
#
loop_
_entity.id
_entity.type
_entity.pdbx_description
1 polymer ?
#
loop_
_entity_poly.entity_id
_entity_poly.type
_entity_poly.pdbx_seq_one_letter_code
_entity_poly.pdbx_strand_id
1 'polypeptide(L)'
;MTDEKLALLEHITYIDENVLRVAGIPSKILDIQDKSTVEYILKDFDDKALDNLRNYRKKTLFNIGNEEKQNIVDGALISGKDWANIIETIRSDDELKNLVVKDSEKITLNDKREYNLQICYQDPVTKQGIITYKGTTGYEEWDDNVKGISLKDTPCQDNALKFFQRNEKAFDDIVLVGHSKGANKAMYTTIVSDSDKISKCVGMDGQGFSKEFFEGYEAQIEKHGSKITNYSVDRDFVHVLMKQIPNSNQKYCEAYGVQKWTQFHSPFTMFKSQNGKMELNGSDKSPVFVNTNENKNTALLRKFTTYLMDKGKPEDVEKIANYIGPLVGDLLGNGSLLKALHQAIVGNLKNLITIAKEIRQFDKSENVKLKDWRELIQTLALKDTGENTIESIESQQSVSNEKAVENPTIELQDSLKSNVLITERQDTHERKFVFTSNKSKGEHINPVASIEQPHWDVEYER
;
A
#
# COMPACT_ATOMS: atom_id res chain seq x y z
N MET A 1 11.17 6.91 -21.93
CA MET A 1 10.65 5.66 -21.32
C MET A 1 9.19 5.83 -20.95
N THR A 2 8.32 4.81 -21.14
CA THR A 2 6.88 4.86 -20.78
C THR A 2 6.67 4.72 -19.27
N ASP A 3 5.48 5.12 -18.77
CA ASP A 3 5.15 5.00 -17.35
C ASP A 3 5.14 3.55 -16.87
N GLU A 4 4.71 2.63 -17.71
CA GLU A 4 4.67 1.20 -17.42
C GLU A 4 6.08 0.61 -17.27
N LYS A 5 7.01 1.02 -18.13
CA LYS A 5 8.43 0.61 -18.01
C LYS A 5 9.07 1.18 -16.75
N LEU A 6 8.78 2.43 -16.43
CA LEU A 6 9.22 3.08 -15.19
C LEU A 6 8.67 2.36 -13.96
N ALA A 7 7.37 2.04 -13.97
CA ALA A 7 6.72 1.29 -12.91
C ALA A 7 7.32 -0.12 -12.76
N LEU A 8 7.58 -0.83 -13.87
CA LEU A 8 8.21 -2.14 -13.81
C LEU A 8 9.64 -2.06 -13.26
N LEU A 9 10.42 -1.05 -13.64
CA LEU A 9 11.78 -0.83 -13.14
C LEU A 9 11.80 -0.64 -11.63
N GLU A 10 10.79 0.02 -11.06
CA GLU A 10 10.68 0.24 -9.63
C GLU A 10 10.60 -1.07 -8.83
N HIS A 11 10.01 -2.14 -9.38
CA HIS A 11 9.92 -3.44 -8.70
C HIS A 11 11.29 -3.99 -8.30
N ILE A 12 12.38 -3.63 -8.99
CA ILE A 12 13.74 -4.04 -8.60
C ILE A 12 14.07 -3.62 -7.17
N THR A 13 13.51 -2.51 -6.69
CA THR A 13 13.74 -2.03 -5.32
C THR A 13 13.18 -2.98 -4.25
N TYR A 14 12.25 -3.86 -4.60
CA TYR A 14 11.66 -4.86 -3.70
C TYR A 14 12.39 -6.20 -3.72
N ILE A 15 13.32 -6.42 -4.66
CA ILE A 15 14.11 -7.65 -4.67
C ILE A 15 14.97 -7.68 -3.41
N ASP A 16 14.71 -8.66 -2.56
CA ASP A 16 15.42 -8.87 -1.32
C ASP A 16 16.30 -10.14 -1.38
N GLU A 17 17.02 -10.37 -0.28
CA GLU A 17 17.85 -11.56 -0.12
C GLU A 17 17.06 -12.87 -0.29
N ASN A 18 15.75 -12.88 0.04
CA ASN A 18 14.94 -14.08 -0.10
C ASN A 18 14.67 -14.40 -1.56
N VAL A 19 14.32 -13.38 -2.36
CA VAL A 19 14.12 -13.52 -3.81
C VAL A 19 15.39 -14.08 -4.47
N LEU A 20 16.55 -13.47 -4.18
CA LEU A 20 17.83 -13.89 -4.74
C LEU A 20 18.24 -15.30 -4.28
N ARG A 21 17.98 -15.66 -3.03
CA ARG A 21 18.24 -17.00 -2.50
C ARG A 21 17.35 -18.05 -3.13
N VAL A 22 16.07 -17.77 -3.31
CA VAL A 22 15.13 -18.65 -4.02
C VAL A 22 15.55 -18.84 -5.46
N ALA A 23 16.02 -17.81 -6.12
CA ALA A 23 16.60 -17.86 -7.46
C ALA A 23 17.88 -18.74 -7.51
N GLY A 24 18.50 -19.04 -6.38
CA GLY A 24 19.76 -19.80 -6.32
C GLY A 24 20.99 -18.94 -6.58
N ILE A 25 20.88 -17.62 -6.42
CA ILE A 25 21.99 -16.70 -6.59
C ILE A 25 22.98 -16.86 -5.42
N PRO A 26 24.29 -16.94 -5.68
CA PRO A 26 25.29 -17.09 -4.64
C PRO A 26 25.29 -15.94 -3.63
N SER A 27 25.49 -16.25 -2.35
CA SER A 27 25.45 -15.27 -1.24
C SER A 27 26.40 -14.07 -1.39
N LYS A 28 27.42 -14.19 -2.23
CA LYS A 28 28.35 -13.09 -2.53
C LYS A 28 27.75 -11.98 -3.39
N ILE A 29 26.60 -12.25 -4.04
CA ILE A 29 25.89 -11.33 -4.96
C ILE A 29 24.52 -10.95 -4.35
N LEU A 30 24.30 -11.18 -3.05
CA LEU A 30 22.99 -10.97 -2.44
C LEU A 30 22.73 -9.54 -1.95
N ASP A 31 23.69 -8.64 -2.06
CA ASP A 31 23.48 -7.26 -1.61
C ASP A 31 22.97 -6.38 -2.76
N ILE A 32 21.66 -6.08 -2.74
CA ILE A 32 21.01 -5.18 -3.70
C ILE A 32 21.56 -3.75 -3.62
N GLN A 33 22.31 -3.40 -2.59
CA GLN A 33 23.02 -2.12 -2.51
C GLN A 33 24.19 -2.06 -3.48
N ASP A 34 24.75 -3.21 -3.89
CA ASP A 34 25.82 -3.24 -4.87
C ASP A 34 25.26 -3.00 -6.28
N LYS A 35 25.78 -1.99 -6.95
CA LYS A 35 25.44 -1.67 -8.34
C LYS A 35 25.57 -2.89 -9.25
N SER A 36 26.60 -3.72 -9.02
CA SER A 36 26.81 -4.94 -9.82
C SER A 36 25.70 -5.94 -9.67
N THR A 37 25.05 -6.04 -8.49
CA THR A 37 23.88 -6.88 -8.27
C THR A 37 22.68 -6.37 -9.07
N VAL A 38 22.43 -5.06 -9.05
CA VAL A 38 21.34 -4.46 -9.84
C VAL A 38 21.57 -4.67 -11.33
N GLU A 39 22.80 -4.42 -11.81
CA GLU A 39 23.16 -4.65 -13.22
C GLU A 39 23.03 -6.12 -13.63
N TYR A 40 23.41 -7.06 -12.74
CA TYR A 40 23.18 -8.49 -12.96
C TYR A 40 21.69 -8.82 -13.11
N ILE A 41 20.82 -8.24 -12.29
CA ILE A 41 19.37 -8.44 -12.39
C ILE A 41 18.83 -7.92 -13.72
N LEU A 42 19.30 -6.76 -14.16
CA LEU A 42 18.86 -6.15 -15.42
C LEU A 42 19.28 -6.97 -16.66
N LYS A 43 20.49 -7.53 -16.66
CA LYS A 43 21.16 -8.03 -17.88
C LYS A 43 21.37 -9.54 -17.88
N ASP A 44 21.88 -10.07 -16.78
CA ASP A 44 22.56 -11.36 -16.72
C ASP A 44 21.83 -12.41 -15.88
N PHE A 45 20.63 -12.10 -15.37
CA PHE A 45 19.86 -13.04 -14.57
C PHE A 45 19.53 -14.29 -15.40
N ASP A 46 20.08 -15.44 -15.02
CA ASP A 46 20.06 -16.63 -15.86
C ASP A 46 18.72 -17.39 -15.86
N ASP A 47 18.48 -18.22 -16.90
CA ASP A 47 17.24 -18.94 -17.06
C ASP A 47 17.00 -19.97 -15.94
N LYS A 48 18.07 -20.55 -15.38
CA LYS A 48 17.97 -21.47 -14.24
C LYS A 48 17.47 -20.73 -12.99
N ALA A 49 17.92 -19.51 -12.77
CA ALA A 49 17.45 -18.68 -11.66
C ALA A 49 15.97 -18.31 -11.84
N LEU A 50 15.54 -18.00 -13.07
CA LEU A 50 14.13 -17.78 -13.38
C LEU A 50 13.28 -19.04 -13.15
N ASP A 51 13.78 -20.21 -13.54
CA ASP A 51 13.09 -21.48 -13.32
C ASP A 51 12.99 -21.83 -11.84
N ASN A 52 14.01 -21.53 -11.04
CA ASN A 52 13.97 -21.69 -9.60
C ASN A 52 12.86 -20.82 -8.98
N LEU A 53 12.72 -19.57 -9.41
CA LEU A 53 11.64 -18.68 -8.99
C LEU A 53 10.26 -19.20 -9.42
N ARG A 54 10.08 -19.60 -10.68
CA ARG A 54 8.81 -20.14 -11.21
C ARG A 54 8.35 -21.37 -10.46
N ASN A 55 9.29 -22.24 -10.09
CA ASN A 55 9.04 -23.51 -9.43
C ASN A 55 9.05 -23.42 -7.90
N TYR A 56 9.27 -22.22 -7.35
CA TYR A 56 9.30 -22.05 -5.91
C TYR A 56 7.97 -22.43 -5.27
N ARG A 57 8.07 -23.29 -4.25
CA ARG A 57 6.95 -23.68 -3.40
C ARG A 57 7.40 -23.60 -1.95
N LYS A 58 6.78 -22.75 -1.17
CA LYS A 58 7.08 -22.64 0.25
C LYS A 58 6.70 -23.94 0.95
N LYS A 59 7.67 -24.63 1.56
CA LYS A 59 7.40 -25.81 2.38
C LYS A 59 6.69 -25.37 3.65
N THR A 60 5.41 -25.71 3.80
CA THR A 60 4.67 -25.54 5.05
C THR A 60 4.56 -26.89 5.74
N LEU A 61 4.73 -26.92 7.08
CA LEU A 61 4.60 -28.14 7.89
C LEU A 61 3.20 -28.72 7.88
N PHE A 62 2.22 -27.94 7.46
CA PHE A 62 0.81 -28.36 7.34
C PHE A 62 0.27 -27.95 5.97
N ASN A 63 0.18 -28.90 5.05
CA ASN A 63 -0.50 -28.76 3.78
C ASN A 63 -2.02 -28.71 3.99
N ILE A 64 -2.55 -27.62 4.50
CA ILE A 64 -3.99 -27.40 4.56
C ILE A 64 -4.36 -26.35 3.51
N GLY A 65 -4.73 -26.83 2.33
CA GLY A 65 -5.72 -26.27 1.45
C GLY A 65 -5.54 -24.82 0.96
N ASN A 66 -4.40 -24.45 0.35
CA ASN A 66 -4.34 -23.37 -0.64
C ASN A 66 -2.94 -23.30 -1.25
N GLU A 67 -2.78 -23.84 -2.44
CA GLU A 67 -1.49 -23.88 -3.17
C GLU A 67 -0.88 -22.49 -3.42
N GLU A 68 -1.70 -21.44 -3.46
CA GLU A 68 -1.26 -20.10 -3.84
C GLU A 68 -0.62 -19.30 -2.69
N LYS A 69 -1.01 -19.54 -1.42
CA LYS A 69 -0.32 -18.95 -0.25
C LYS A 69 1.14 -19.39 -0.13
N GLN A 70 1.51 -20.46 -0.82
CA GLN A 70 2.82 -21.10 -0.67
C GLN A 70 3.92 -20.46 -1.53
N ASN A 71 3.56 -19.55 -2.43
CA ASN A 71 4.48 -19.08 -3.47
C ASN A 71 4.98 -17.65 -3.27
N ILE A 72 4.49 -16.91 -2.27
CA ILE A 72 4.96 -15.57 -1.94
C ILE A 72 6.38 -15.66 -1.38
N VAL A 73 7.29 -14.93 -1.99
CA VAL A 73 8.73 -14.96 -1.67
C VAL A 73 9.13 -13.84 -0.73
N ASP A 74 8.49 -12.68 -0.83
CA ASP A 74 8.92 -11.44 -0.18
C ASP A 74 7.79 -10.68 0.53
N GLY A 75 8.14 -9.53 1.12
CA GLY A 75 7.22 -8.64 1.80
C GLY A 75 6.32 -7.80 0.88
N ALA A 76 6.58 -7.76 -0.43
CA ALA A 76 5.73 -7.06 -1.41
C ALA A 76 4.56 -7.93 -1.91
N LEU A 77 4.36 -9.10 -1.34
CA LEU A 77 3.32 -10.07 -1.70
C LEU A 77 3.42 -10.61 -3.12
N ILE A 78 4.61 -10.63 -3.70
CA ILE A 78 4.89 -11.10 -5.06
C ILE A 78 5.28 -12.58 -5.01
N SER A 79 4.66 -13.40 -5.86
CA SER A 79 5.00 -14.82 -5.97
C SER A 79 6.32 -15.03 -6.71
N GLY A 80 6.96 -16.18 -6.52
CA GLY A 80 8.17 -16.54 -7.27
C GLY A 80 7.94 -16.54 -8.77
N LYS A 81 6.76 -17.00 -9.24
CA LYS A 81 6.36 -16.95 -10.64
C LYS A 81 6.27 -15.52 -11.17
N ASP A 82 5.69 -14.63 -10.40
CA ASP A 82 5.53 -13.22 -10.81
C ASP A 82 6.88 -12.51 -10.81
N TRP A 83 7.76 -12.80 -9.84
CA TRP A 83 9.15 -12.32 -9.88
C TRP A 83 9.90 -12.77 -11.13
N ALA A 84 9.76 -14.04 -11.53
CA ALA A 84 10.36 -14.51 -12.76
C ALA A 84 9.83 -13.76 -13.98
N ASN A 85 8.51 -13.48 -14.03
CA ASN A 85 7.89 -12.71 -15.10
C ASN A 85 8.39 -11.27 -15.16
N ILE A 86 8.50 -10.61 -14.01
CA ILE A 86 9.04 -9.23 -13.87
C ILE A 86 10.47 -9.18 -14.41
N ILE A 87 11.36 -10.02 -13.87
CA ILE A 87 12.78 -10.03 -14.24
C ILE A 87 12.96 -10.39 -15.73
N GLU A 88 12.24 -11.40 -16.21
CA GLU A 88 12.32 -11.78 -17.62
C GLU A 88 11.82 -10.67 -18.55
N THR A 89 10.78 -9.94 -18.16
CA THR A 89 10.28 -8.80 -18.92
C THR A 89 11.31 -7.69 -18.98
N ILE A 90 11.93 -7.33 -17.83
CA ILE A 90 12.97 -6.31 -17.77
C ILE A 90 14.16 -6.67 -18.66
N ARG A 91 14.70 -7.89 -18.53
CA ARG A 91 15.86 -8.31 -19.33
C ARG A 91 15.57 -8.50 -20.82
N SER A 92 14.30 -8.62 -21.20
CA SER A 92 13.87 -8.74 -22.61
C SER A 92 13.60 -7.39 -23.27
N ASP A 93 13.48 -6.32 -22.50
CA ASP A 93 13.23 -4.97 -23.00
C ASP A 93 14.54 -4.22 -23.20
N ASP A 94 14.78 -3.72 -24.43
CA ASP A 94 16.05 -3.09 -24.80
C ASP A 94 16.30 -1.77 -24.05
N GLU A 95 15.28 -1.02 -23.66
CA GLU A 95 15.45 0.20 -22.88
C GLU A 95 15.80 -0.13 -21.42
N LEU A 96 15.11 -1.09 -20.81
CA LEU A 96 15.30 -1.44 -19.39
C LEU A 96 16.64 -2.14 -19.14
N LYS A 97 16.97 -3.18 -19.94
CA LYS A 97 18.20 -3.96 -19.74
C LYS A 97 19.49 -3.17 -19.95
N ASN A 98 19.45 -2.10 -20.77
CA ASN A 98 20.61 -1.29 -21.09
C ASN A 98 20.82 -0.12 -20.12
N LEU A 99 19.97 0.07 -19.13
CA LEU A 99 20.16 1.08 -18.10
C LEU A 99 21.49 0.90 -17.38
N VAL A 100 22.12 2.01 -17.06
CA VAL A 100 23.39 2.05 -16.30
C VAL A 100 23.07 2.48 -14.87
N VAL A 101 23.45 1.65 -13.91
CA VAL A 101 23.27 1.99 -12.48
C VAL A 101 24.34 3.02 -12.08
N LYS A 102 23.92 4.21 -11.72
CA LYS A 102 24.81 5.33 -11.31
C LYS A 102 25.07 5.33 -9.83
N ASP A 103 24.02 5.08 -9.03
CA ASP A 103 24.07 5.09 -7.58
C ASP A 103 22.99 4.17 -7.01
N SER A 104 23.25 3.60 -5.85
CA SER A 104 22.25 2.89 -5.06
C SER A 104 22.55 3.06 -3.58
N GLU A 105 21.50 3.18 -2.78
CA GLU A 105 21.63 3.37 -1.34
C GLU A 105 20.59 2.54 -0.61
N LYS A 106 21.09 1.73 0.30
CA LYS A 106 20.30 0.95 1.24
C LYS A 106 20.51 1.50 2.63
N ILE A 107 19.47 2.07 3.21
CA ILE A 107 19.47 2.58 4.58
C ILE A 107 18.78 1.56 5.46
N THR A 108 19.53 0.86 6.30
CA THR A 108 18.98 -0.08 7.27
C THR A 108 18.27 0.69 8.38
N LEU A 109 17.03 0.32 8.65
CA LEU A 109 16.20 0.88 9.70
C LEU A 109 16.26 -0.07 10.90
N ASN A 110 16.90 0.38 11.98
CA ASN A 110 17.21 -0.41 13.17
C ASN A 110 18.05 -1.68 12.91
N ASP A 111 18.34 -2.46 13.96
CA ASP A 111 19.06 -3.73 13.86
C ASP A 111 18.25 -4.86 13.19
N LYS A 112 17.09 -4.52 12.63
CA LYS A 112 16.20 -5.46 11.94
C LYS A 112 16.49 -5.43 10.44
N ARG A 113 16.00 -6.44 9.71
CA ARG A 113 16.17 -6.61 8.26
C ARG A 113 15.35 -5.61 7.40
N GLU A 114 14.83 -4.58 8.03
CA GLU A 114 14.09 -3.52 7.36
C GLU A 114 15.03 -2.50 6.75
N TYR A 115 14.75 -2.06 5.55
CA TYR A 115 15.60 -1.08 4.86
C TYR A 115 14.82 -0.26 3.83
N ASN A 116 15.21 0.98 3.71
CA ASN A 116 14.90 1.81 2.54
C ASN A 116 15.91 1.49 1.43
N LEU A 117 15.43 1.38 0.21
CA LEU A 117 16.29 1.26 -0.97
C LEU A 117 15.90 2.30 -1.99
N GLN A 118 16.91 2.91 -2.57
CA GLN A 118 16.77 3.86 -3.66
C GLN A 118 17.88 3.63 -4.68
N ILE A 119 17.52 3.68 -5.96
CA ILE A 119 18.45 3.38 -7.05
C ILE A 119 18.36 4.48 -8.09
N CYS A 120 19.52 4.97 -8.53
CA CYS A 120 19.65 5.93 -9.61
C CYS A 120 20.19 5.25 -10.86
N TYR A 121 19.45 5.33 -11.94
CA TYR A 121 19.82 4.83 -13.26
C TYR A 121 20.06 5.96 -14.23
N GLN A 122 20.81 5.69 -15.29
CA GLN A 122 20.92 6.53 -16.47
C GLN A 122 20.52 5.76 -17.71
N ASP A 123 19.61 6.32 -18.49
CA ASP A 123 19.39 5.87 -19.85
C ASP A 123 20.63 6.21 -20.72
N PRO A 124 21.32 5.21 -21.29
CA PRO A 124 22.54 5.46 -22.06
C PRO A 124 22.31 6.24 -23.37
N VAL A 125 21.07 6.27 -23.88
CA VAL A 125 20.69 6.93 -25.14
C VAL A 125 20.29 8.37 -24.87
N THR A 126 19.28 8.60 -24.04
CA THR A 126 18.71 9.93 -23.76
C THR A 126 19.52 10.72 -22.73
N LYS A 127 20.38 10.05 -21.94
CA LYS A 127 21.11 10.59 -20.78
C LYS A 127 20.21 10.99 -19.61
N GLN A 128 18.91 10.70 -19.66
CA GLN A 128 17.95 10.94 -18.60
C GLN A 128 18.33 10.16 -17.34
N GLY A 129 18.26 10.81 -16.20
CA GLY A 129 18.33 10.17 -14.88
C GLY A 129 16.98 9.58 -14.51
N ILE A 130 16.98 8.39 -13.91
CA ILE A 130 15.77 7.76 -13.37
C ILE A 130 16.08 7.35 -11.93
N ILE A 131 15.30 7.83 -10.97
CA ILE A 131 15.47 7.47 -9.58
C ILE A 131 14.22 6.71 -9.12
N THR A 132 14.44 5.50 -8.61
CA THR A 132 13.38 4.65 -8.04
C THR A 132 13.49 4.60 -6.52
N TYR A 133 12.35 4.68 -5.85
CA TYR A 133 12.22 4.65 -4.40
C TYR A 133 11.36 3.46 -3.97
N LYS A 134 11.91 2.60 -3.11
CA LYS A 134 11.20 1.47 -2.52
C LYS A 134 10.08 1.92 -1.60
N GLY A 135 8.96 1.21 -1.64
CA GLY A 135 7.88 1.34 -0.66
C GLY A 135 8.15 0.59 0.64
N THR A 136 7.15 0.60 1.52
CA THR A 136 7.22 0.00 2.85
C THR A 136 7.29 -1.53 2.79
N THR A 137 8.21 -2.12 3.52
CA THR A 137 8.28 -3.58 3.71
C THR A 137 8.42 -4.00 5.18
N GLY A 138 8.43 -3.05 6.12
CA GLY A 138 8.65 -3.35 7.52
C GLY A 138 7.94 -2.40 8.49
N TYR A 139 8.01 -2.73 9.77
CA TYR A 139 7.29 -2.01 10.84
C TYR A 139 7.76 -0.57 11.00
N GLU A 140 9.07 -0.32 10.91
CA GLU A 140 9.66 1.02 11.11
C GLU A 140 9.24 2.01 9.99
N GLU A 141 9.11 1.52 8.76
CA GLU A 141 8.58 2.32 7.66
C GLU A 141 7.09 2.61 7.84
N TRP A 142 6.34 1.70 8.50
CA TRP A 142 4.95 1.95 8.87
C TRP A 142 4.82 3.04 9.93
N ASP A 143 5.73 3.08 10.90
CA ASP A 143 5.80 4.17 11.89
C ASP A 143 6.06 5.52 11.20
N ASP A 144 6.96 5.56 10.21
CA ASP A 144 7.18 6.75 9.39
C ASP A 144 5.92 7.16 8.59
N ASN A 145 5.14 6.18 8.09
CA ASN A 145 3.86 6.44 7.42
C ASN A 145 2.85 7.09 8.38
N VAL A 146 2.76 6.59 9.62
CA VAL A 146 1.89 7.17 10.66
C VAL A 146 2.33 8.58 11.03
N LYS A 147 3.63 8.80 11.21
CA LYS A 147 4.19 10.13 11.47
C LYS A 147 3.88 11.11 10.34
N GLY A 148 3.87 10.64 9.10
CA GLY A 148 3.50 11.44 7.92
C GLY A 148 2.08 12.01 7.94
N ILE A 149 1.21 11.55 8.86
CA ILE A 149 -0.15 12.08 9.01
C ILE A 149 -0.15 13.47 9.67
N SER A 150 0.82 13.76 10.52
CA SER A 150 0.90 15.00 11.30
C SER A 150 2.20 15.77 11.12
N LEU A 151 3.21 15.20 10.46
CA LEU A 151 4.47 15.91 10.21
C LEU A 151 4.48 16.49 8.79
N LYS A 152 5.14 17.65 8.68
CA LYS A 152 5.41 18.28 7.39
C LYS A 152 6.38 17.42 6.58
N ASP A 153 7.43 16.93 7.21
CA ASP A 153 8.52 16.13 6.66
C ASP A 153 8.76 14.90 7.53
N THR A 154 9.04 13.75 6.94
CA THR A 154 9.39 12.53 7.66
C THR A 154 10.83 12.10 7.38
N PRO A 155 11.48 11.35 8.30
CA PRO A 155 12.84 10.88 8.08
C PRO A 155 13.06 10.13 6.76
N CYS A 156 12.09 9.30 6.33
CA CYS A 156 12.20 8.57 5.07
C CYS A 156 12.08 9.50 3.84
N GLN A 157 11.28 10.56 3.94
CA GLN A 157 11.18 11.59 2.90
C GLN A 157 12.47 12.41 2.80
N ASP A 158 13.04 12.83 3.92
CA ASP A 158 14.32 13.55 3.97
C ASP A 158 15.47 12.72 3.38
N ASN A 159 15.50 11.43 3.64
CA ASN A 159 16.50 10.53 3.05
C ASN A 159 16.35 10.44 1.53
N ALA A 160 15.12 10.38 1.02
CA ALA A 160 14.86 10.38 -0.41
C ALA A 160 15.32 11.68 -1.08
N LEU A 161 15.04 12.83 -0.46
CA LEU A 161 15.51 14.14 -0.94
C LEU A 161 17.04 14.23 -0.96
N LYS A 162 17.72 13.76 0.09
CA LYS A 162 19.21 13.76 0.14
C LYS A 162 19.80 12.89 -0.97
N PHE A 163 19.22 11.73 -1.24
CA PHE A 163 19.65 10.87 -2.32
C PHE A 163 19.49 11.56 -3.69
N PHE A 164 18.35 12.20 -3.93
CA PHE A 164 18.12 13.00 -5.13
C PHE A 164 19.18 14.10 -5.26
N GLN A 165 19.37 14.94 -4.25
CA GLN A 165 20.33 16.07 -4.25
C GLN A 165 21.76 15.61 -4.51
N ARG A 166 22.14 14.41 -4.04
CA ARG A 166 23.46 13.83 -4.32
C ARG A 166 23.65 13.50 -5.80
N ASN A 167 22.57 13.06 -6.46
CA ASN A 167 22.59 12.60 -7.85
C ASN A 167 22.19 13.67 -8.87
N GLU A 168 21.45 14.70 -8.47
CA GLU A 168 20.85 15.71 -9.36
C GLU A 168 21.85 16.38 -10.31
N LYS A 169 23.08 16.63 -9.83
CA LYS A 169 24.10 17.35 -10.63
C LYS A 169 24.59 16.56 -11.84
N ALA A 170 24.38 15.24 -11.85
CA ALA A 170 24.83 14.37 -12.93
C ALA A 170 23.90 14.38 -14.15
N PHE A 171 22.74 15.01 -14.06
CA PHE A 171 21.70 14.96 -15.08
C PHE A 171 21.11 16.33 -15.36
N ASP A 172 20.60 16.52 -16.57
CA ASP A 172 19.81 17.70 -16.96
C ASP A 172 18.30 17.40 -16.95
N ASP A 173 17.92 16.14 -17.03
CA ASP A 173 16.54 15.66 -17.00
C ASP A 173 16.44 14.41 -16.10
N ILE A 174 15.51 14.45 -15.15
CA ILE A 174 15.32 13.38 -14.14
C ILE A 174 13.86 13.00 -14.04
N VAL A 175 13.62 11.69 -13.98
CA VAL A 175 12.33 11.10 -13.66
C VAL A 175 12.40 10.42 -12.30
N LEU A 176 11.39 10.65 -11.45
CA LEU A 176 11.25 9.99 -10.15
C LEU A 176 10.13 8.97 -10.20
N VAL A 177 10.36 7.80 -9.58
CA VAL A 177 9.39 6.69 -9.60
C VAL A 177 9.31 6.04 -8.23
N GLY A 178 8.12 5.60 -7.84
CA GLY A 178 7.94 4.85 -6.60
C GLY A 178 6.57 4.21 -6.49
N HIS A 179 6.48 3.20 -5.63
CA HIS A 179 5.23 2.56 -5.25
C HIS A 179 4.96 2.76 -3.76
N SER A 180 3.69 2.93 -3.37
CA SER A 180 3.31 3.05 -1.96
C SER A 180 4.03 4.21 -1.26
N LYS A 181 4.75 3.97 -0.17
CA LYS A 181 5.64 4.94 0.47
C LYS A 181 6.74 5.43 -0.48
N GLY A 182 7.21 4.59 -1.42
CA GLY A 182 8.15 5.01 -2.47
C GLY A 182 7.56 6.08 -3.38
N ALA A 183 6.28 5.96 -3.74
CA ALA A 183 5.56 7.00 -4.47
C ALA A 183 5.44 8.30 -3.65
N ASN A 184 5.13 8.20 -2.36
CA ASN A 184 5.11 9.35 -1.46
C ASN A 184 6.50 10.04 -1.40
N LYS A 185 7.61 9.28 -1.31
CA LYS A 185 8.98 9.80 -1.37
C LYS A 185 9.28 10.50 -2.70
N ALA A 186 8.87 9.90 -3.84
CA ALA A 186 9.05 10.47 -5.17
C ALA A 186 8.28 11.78 -5.33
N MET A 187 7.02 11.81 -4.92
CA MET A 187 6.18 13.00 -4.93
C MET A 187 6.72 14.09 -3.99
N TYR A 188 7.12 13.72 -2.77
CA TYR A 188 7.76 14.62 -1.82
C TYR A 188 9.01 15.28 -2.42
N THR A 189 9.91 14.46 -2.95
CA THR A 189 11.15 14.95 -3.58
C THR A 189 10.86 15.88 -4.76
N THR A 190 9.84 15.56 -5.58
CA THR A 190 9.43 16.41 -6.70
C THR A 190 9.01 17.80 -6.25
N ILE A 191 8.31 17.90 -5.12
CA ILE A 191 7.84 19.18 -4.58
C ILE A 191 8.96 19.91 -3.83
N VAL A 192 9.59 19.22 -2.87
CA VAL A 192 10.45 19.88 -1.87
C VAL A 192 11.83 20.24 -2.42
N SER A 193 12.34 19.50 -3.41
CA SER A 193 13.62 19.86 -4.06
C SER A 193 13.56 21.19 -4.81
N ASP A 194 12.37 21.63 -5.20
CA ASP A 194 12.13 22.80 -6.08
C ASP A 194 12.96 22.77 -7.38
N SER A 195 13.34 21.56 -7.82
CA SER A 195 14.22 21.37 -8.98
C SER A 195 13.45 21.39 -10.30
N ASP A 196 13.91 22.24 -11.23
CA ASP A 196 13.37 22.27 -12.59
C ASP A 196 13.87 21.10 -13.44
N LYS A 197 14.90 20.36 -12.99
CA LYS A 197 15.43 19.17 -13.66
C LYS A 197 14.52 17.95 -13.55
N ILE A 198 13.60 17.93 -12.58
CA ILE A 198 12.59 16.89 -12.53
C ILE A 198 11.54 17.20 -13.59
N SER A 199 11.52 16.40 -14.65
CA SER A 199 10.53 16.52 -15.72
C SER A 199 9.25 15.77 -15.43
N LYS A 200 9.33 14.69 -14.63
CA LYS A 200 8.21 13.77 -14.37
C LYS A 200 8.38 13.02 -13.06
N CYS A 201 7.26 12.77 -12.41
CA CYS A 201 7.15 11.85 -11.27
C CYS A 201 6.03 10.84 -11.53
N VAL A 202 6.34 9.55 -11.41
CA VAL A 202 5.37 8.45 -11.55
C VAL A 202 5.21 7.76 -10.20
N GLY A 203 4.06 7.97 -9.59
CA GLY A 203 3.65 7.24 -8.39
C GLY A 203 2.75 6.07 -8.74
N MET A 204 2.83 5.01 -7.95
CA MET A 204 1.91 3.87 -7.97
C MET A 204 1.36 3.66 -6.56
N ASP A 205 0.04 3.69 -6.40
CA ASP A 205 -0.66 3.53 -5.12
C ASP A 205 -0.10 4.42 -3.99
N GLY A 206 0.36 5.62 -4.36
CA GLY A 206 1.02 6.54 -3.45
C GLY A 206 0.06 7.15 -2.45
N GLN A 207 0.39 7.06 -1.15
CA GLN A 207 -0.32 7.80 -0.10
C GLN A 207 -0.12 9.31 -0.26
N GLY A 208 -1.07 10.09 0.25
CA GLY A 208 -1.03 11.55 0.25
C GLY A 208 -0.12 12.15 1.32
N PHE A 209 -0.43 13.38 1.74
CA PHE A 209 0.38 14.19 2.66
C PHE A 209 -0.48 14.82 3.76
N SER A 210 0.19 15.24 4.83
CA SER A 210 -0.41 15.96 5.96
C SER A 210 -0.84 17.38 5.58
N LYS A 211 -1.63 17.99 6.44
CA LYS A 211 -1.97 19.41 6.34
C LYS A 211 -0.73 20.29 6.42
N GLU A 212 0.19 19.97 7.31
CA GLU A 212 1.44 20.68 7.54
C GLU A 212 2.34 20.71 6.30
N PHE A 213 2.33 19.62 5.51
CA PHE A 213 3.01 19.60 4.21
C PHE A 213 2.41 20.60 3.24
N PHE A 214 1.08 20.66 3.10
CA PHE A 214 0.43 21.60 2.19
C PHE A 214 0.65 23.05 2.60
N GLU A 215 0.59 23.36 3.90
CA GLU A 215 0.85 24.69 4.42
C GLU A 215 2.32 25.10 4.25
N GLY A 216 3.25 24.15 4.36
CA GLY A 216 4.68 24.40 4.28
C GLY A 216 5.25 24.51 2.87
N TYR A 217 4.57 23.95 1.84
CA TYR A 217 5.08 23.83 0.47
C TYR A 217 4.10 24.29 -0.61
N GLU A 218 3.18 25.22 -0.28
CA GLU A 218 2.11 25.68 -1.20
C GLU A 218 2.67 26.15 -2.56
N ALA A 219 3.70 27.00 -2.54
CA ALA A 219 4.31 27.55 -3.76
C ALA A 219 4.97 26.46 -4.63
N GLN A 220 5.66 25.51 -4.02
CA GLN A 220 6.31 24.41 -4.72
C GLN A 220 5.28 23.43 -5.29
N ILE A 221 4.19 23.20 -4.56
CA ILE A 221 3.06 22.38 -5.03
C ILE A 221 2.44 23.00 -6.28
N GLU A 222 2.18 24.30 -6.26
CA GLU A 222 1.65 25.01 -7.42
C GLU A 222 2.59 24.90 -8.64
N LYS A 223 3.90 25.04 -8.41
CA LYS A 223 4.92 24.99 -9.47
C LYS A 223 5.13 23.58 -10.04
N HIS A 224 5.20 22.56 -9.19
CA HIS A 224 5.67 21.23 -9.58
C HIS A 224 4.62 20.11 -9.53
N GLY A 225 3.47 20.33 -8.91
CA GLY A 225 2.47 19.29 -8.72
C GLY A 225 1.98 18.67 -10.03
N SER A 226 1.89 19.47 -11.12
CA SER A 226 1.48 18.97 -12.44
C SER A 226 2.46 17.99 -13.09
N LYS A 227 3.71 17.90 -12.61
CA LYS A 227 4.70 16.89 -13.04
C LYS A 227 4.40 15.49 -12.51
N ILE A 228 3.50 15.37 -11.53
CA ILE A 228 3.18 14.14 -10.83
C ILE A 228 2.01 13.45 -11.49
N THR A 229 2.17 12.17 -11.83
CA THR A 229 1.10 11.25 -12.16
C THR A 229 1.12 10.13 -11.12
N ASN A 230 0.01 9.94 -10.40
CA ASN A 230 -0.17 8.85 -9.44
C ASN A 230 -1.21 7.87 -10.01
N TYR A 231 -0.76 6.67 -10.37
CA TYR A 231 -1.61 5.56 -10.77
C TYR A 231 -2.02 4.78 -9.53
N SER A 232 -3.30 4.52 -9.39
CA SER A 232 -3.82 3.76 -8.25
C SER A 232 -4.72 2.64 -8.73
N VAL A 233 -4.55 1.46 -8.18
CA VAL A 233 -5.53 0.39 -8.35
C VAL A 233 -6.85 0.86 -7.74
N ASP A 234 -7.95 0.67 -8.45
CA ASP A 234 -9.27 1.23 -8.10
C ASP A 234 -9.75 0.87 -6.69
N ARG A 235 -9.27 -0.26 -6.15
CA ARG A 235 -9.60 -0.80 -4.83
C ARG A 235 -8.43 -0.81 -3.86
N ASP A 236 -7.31 -0.19 -4.22
CA ASP A 236 -6.21 -0.02 -3.28
C ASP A 236 -6.64 0.82 -2.07
N PHE A 237 -6.09 0.50 -0.91
CA PHE A 237 -6.43 1.15 0.36
C PHE A 237 -5.36 2.11 0.86
N VAL A 238 -4.20 2.19 0.20
CA VAL A 238 -3.09 3.07 0.60
C VAL A 238 -3.20 4.44 -0.05
N HIS A 239 -3.57 4.52 -1.35
CA HIS A 239 -3.75 5.79 -2.03
C HIS A 239 -4.85 6.68 -1.41
N VAL A 240 -5.75 6.08 -0.62
CA VAL A 240 -6.82 6.80 0.08
C VAL A 240 -6.35 7.49 1.37
N LEU A 241 -5.13 7.19 1.82
CA LEU A 241 -4.59 7.75 3.05
C LEU A 241 -4.12 9.18 2.83
N MET A 242 -4.53 10.07 3.73
CA MET A 242 -4.18 11.49 3.74
C MET A 242 -4.73 12.25 2.50
N LYS A 243 -4.15 13.41 2.18
CA LYS A 243 -4.62 14.27 1.10
C LYS A 243 -3.68 14.20 -0.10
N GLN A 244 -4.22 13.94 -1.27
CA GLN A 244 -3.46 13.93 -2.52
C GLN A 244 -3.12 15.35 -2.98
N ILE A 245 -2.04 15.51 -3.76
CA ILE A 245 -1.62 16.80 -4.31
C ILE A 245 -2.68 17.29 -5.33
N PRO A 246 -3.29 18.47 -5.12
CA PRO A 246 -4.51 18.90 -5.86
C PRO A 246 -4.32 19.03 -7.37
N ASN A 247 -3.15 19.49 -7.82
CA ASN A 247 -2.86 19.72 -9.23
C ASN A 247 -2.07 18.56 -9.88
N SER A 248 -1.93 17.42 -9.17
CA SER A 248 -1.37 16.20 -9.75
C SER A 248 -2.40 15.44 -10.57
N ASN A 249 -1.91 14.58 -11.45
CA ASN A 249 -2.74 13.73 -12.30
C ASN A 249 -3.02 12.41 -11.59
N GLN A 250 -4.21 12.24 -11.00
CA GLN A 250 -4.64 11.01 -10.37
C GLN A 250 -5.30 10.10 -11.41
N LYS A 251 -4.83 8.88 -11.57
CA LYS A 251 -5.37 7.89 -12.50
C LYS A 251 -5.69 6.60 -11.77
N TYR A 252 -6.82 5.98 -12.10
CA TYR A 252 -7.23 4.70 -11.52
C TYR A 252 -7.09 3.60 -12.55
N CYS A 253 -6.58 2.44 -12.12
CA CYS A 253 -6.32 1.29 -12.96
C CYS A 253 -7.06 0.06 -12.44
N GLU A 254 -7.44 -0.82 -13.37
CA GLU A 254 -7.91 -2.17 -13.03
C GLU A 254 -6.77 -3.00 -12.45
N ALA A 255 -7.11 -3.92 -11.54
CA ALA A 255 -6.17 -4.90 -11.01
C ALA A 255 -6.34 -6.28 -11.66
N TYR A 256 -5.24 -6.97 -11.88
CA TYR A 256 -5.18 -8.30 -12.46
C TYR A 256 -4.67 -9.34 -11.46
N GLY A 257 -5.22 -10.56 -11.50
CA GLY A 257 -4.76 -11.68 -10.70
C GLY A 257 -5.00 -11.56 -9.19
N VAL A 258 -5.84 -10.62 -8.76
CA VAL A 258 -6.13 -10.38 -7.35
C VAL A 258 -7.08 -11.43 -6.80
N GLN A 259 -6.66 -12.09 -5.72
CA GLN A 259 -7.46 -13.09 -5.00
C GLN A 259 -7.86 -12.63 -3.61
N LYS A 260 -7.04 -11.72 -3.01
CA LYS A 260 -7.29 -11.14 -1.69
C LYS A 260 -7.22 -9.64 -1.76
N TRP A 261 -8.00 -8.97 -0.91
CA TRP A 261 -8.04 -7.52 -0.89
C TRP A 261 -6.68 -6.86 -0.61
N THR A 262 -5.80 -7.48 0.19
CA THR A 262 -4.44 -6.97 0.43
C THR A 262 -3.57 -6.94 -0.84
N GLN A 263 -3.87 -7.79 -1.83
CA GLN A 263 -3.14 -7.83 -3.09
C GLN A 263 -3.46 -6.65 -4.01
N PHE A 264 -4.56 -5.92 -3.78
CA PHE A 264 -4.83 -4.68 -4.52
C PHE A 264 -3.71 -3.64 -4.33
N HIS A 265 -2.96 -3.73 -3.24
CA HIS A 265 -1.79 -2.86 -3.00
C HIS A 265 -0.48 -3.44 -3.54
N SER A 266 -0.49 -4.54 -4.24
CA SER A 266 0.75 -5.07 -4.81
C SER A 266 1.04 -4.42 -6.17
N PRO A 267 2.25 -3.85 -6.37
CA PRO A 267 2.55 -3.03 -7.56
C PRO A 267 2.42 -3.80 -8.87
N PHE A 268 2.58 -5.13 -8.86
CA PHE A 268 2.50 -5.94 -10.07
C PHE A 268 1.06 -6.15 -10.57
N THR A 269 0.05 -5.95 -9.73
CA THR A 269 -1.37 -6.18 -10.09
C THR A 269 -1.90 -5.19 -11.12
N MET A 270 -1.22 -4.08 -11.35
CA MET A 270 -1.53 -3.15 -12.44
C MET A 270 -1.18 -3.71 -13.83
N PHE A 271 -0.39 -4.78 -13.90
CA PHE A 271 0.09 -5.33 -15.16
C PHE A 271 -0.69 -6.57 -15.57
N LYS A 272 -1.04 -6.63 -16.86
CA LYS A 272 -1.44 -7.89 -17.50
C LYS A 272 -0.22 -8.77 -17.73
N SER A 273 -0.36 -10.05 -17.46
CA SER A 273 0.67 -11.05 -17.79
C SER A 273 0.17 -11.94 -18.92
N GLN A 274 0.91 -11.98 -20.02
CA GLN A 274 0.63 -12.87 -21.15
C GLN A 274 1.87 -13.71 -21.45
N ASN A 275 1.67 -15.03 -21.57
CA ASN A 275 2.76 -15.99 -21.88
C ASN A 275 3.98 -15.87 -20.93
N GLY A 276 3.75 -15.59 -19.65
CA GLY A 276 4.81 -15.48 -18.66
C GLY A 276 5.62 -14.19 -18.70
N LYS A 277 5.19 -13.19 -19.49
CA LYS A 277 5.76 -11.85 -19.53
C LYS A 277 4.69 -10.81 -19.25
N MET A 278 5.08 -9.71 -18.65
CA MET A 278 4.19 -8.57 -18.44
C MET A 278 4.09 -7.76 -19.73
N GLU A 279 2.91 -7.26 -20.02
CA GLU A 279 2.71 -6.37 -21.15
C GLU A 279 3.31 -4.99 -20.82
N LEU A 280 4.18 -4.47 -21.70
CA LEU A 280 4.75 -3.13 -21.57
C LEU A 280 4.40 -2.20 -22.74
N ASN A 281 3.92 -2.78 -23.85
CA ASN A 281 3.60 -2.05 -25.06
C ASN A 281 2.09 -2.08 -25.26
N GLY A 282 1.42 -1.14 -24.63
CA GLY A 282 0.00 -0.87 -24.86
C GLY A 282 -0.22 0.00 -26.09
N SER A 283 -1.47 0.09 -26.51
CA SER A 283 -1.95 1.06 -27.49
C SER A 283 -3.11 1.85 -26.88
N ASP A 284 -3.51 2.93 -27.52
CA ASP A 284 -4.71 3.69 -27.06
C ASP A 284 -5.96 2.82 -26.94
N LYS A 285 -6.04 1.73 -27.73
CA LYS A 285 -7.15 0.76 -27.70
C LYS A 285 -6.96 -0.35 -26.68
N SER A 286 -5.73 -0.62 -26.25
CA SER A 286 -5.38 -1.64 -25.26
C SER A 286 -4.20 -1.14 -24.41
N PRO A 287 -4.42 -0.20 -23.53
CA PRO A 287 -3.37 0.32 -22.64
C PRO A 287 -2.91 -0.78 -21.67
N VAL A 288 -1.64 -0.73 -21.26
CA VAL A 288 -1.09 -1.64 -20.24
C VAL A 288 -1.81 -1.41 -18.90
N PHE A 289 -1.85 -0.14 -18.47
CA PHE A 289 -2.66 0.26 -17.34
C PHE A 289 -4.06 0.61 -17.82
N VAL A 290 -5.02 -0.29 -17.59
CA VAL A 290 -6.40 -0.09 -18.03
C VAL A 290 -7.07 0.91 -17.11
N ASN A 291 -7.41 2.08 -17.65
CA ASN A 291 -8.07 3.14 -16.90
C ASN A 291 -9.48 2.72 -16.48
N THR A 292 -9.81 3.00 -15.24
CA THR A 292 -11.13 2.81 -14.66
C THR A 292 -11.49 3.99 -13.77
N ASN A 293 -12.62 3.91 -13.09
CA ASN A 293 -13.01 4.88 -12.06
C ASN A 293 -12.62 4.33 -10.68
N GLU A 294 -12.30 5.24 -9.76
CA GLU A 294 -12.12 4.87 -8.35
C GLU A 294 -13.34 4.11 -7.83
N ASN A 295 -13.12 3.00 -7.15
CA ASN A 295 -14.20 2.24 -6.53
C ASN A 295 -14.93 3.11 -5.48
N LYS A 296 -16.26 3.02 -5.41
CA LYS A 296 -17.07 3.83 -4.49
C LYS A 296 -16.67 3.74 -3.02
N ASN A 297 -16.18 2.55 -2.59
CA ASN A 297 -15.80 2.32 -1.21
C ASN A 297 -14.44 2.95 -0.89
N THR A 298 -13.48 2.86 -1.81
CA THR A 298 -12.19 3.56 -1.68
C THR A 298 -12.37 5.06 -1.78
N ALA A 299 -13.26 5.53 -2.67
CA ALA A 299 -13.64 6.95 -2.77
C ALA A 299 -14.25 7.48 -1.45
N LEU A 300 -15.11 6.71 -0.78
CA LEU A 300 -15.64 7.07 0.54
C LEU A 300 -14.53 7.19 1.58
N LEU A 301 -13.64 6.21 1.63
CA LEU A 301 -12.52 6.21 2.56
C LEU A 301 -11.57 7.39 2.31
N ARG A 302 -11.23 7.67 1.05
CA ARG A 302 -10.41 8.82 0.66
C ARG A 302 -11.06 10.15 1.06
N LYS A 303 -12.35 10.31 0.85
CA LYS A 303 -13.09 11.51 1.31
C LYS A 303 -13.01 11.68 2.82
N PHE A 304 -13.13 10.58 3.57
CA PHE A 304 -13.01 10.61 5.02
C PHE A 304 -11.61 10.98 5.50
N THR A 305 -10.56 10.39 4.92
CA THR A 305 -9.18 10.73 5.28
C THR A 305 -8.83 12.17 4.90
N THR A 306 -9.27 12.64 3.73
CA THR A 306 -9.14 14.05 3.33
C THR A 306 -9.86 15.00 4.30
N TYR A 307 -11.09 14.65 4.71
CA TYR A 307 -11.82 15.41 5.72
C TYR A 307 -11.06 15.49 7.04
N LEU A 308 -10.45 14.38 7.50
CA LEU A 308 -9.64 14.39 8.70
C LEU A 308 -8.44 15.36 8.58
N MET A 309 -7.77 15.42 7.41
CA MET A 309 -6.67 16.34 7.18
C MET A 309 -7.12 17.81 7.16
N ASP A 310 -8.28 18.08 6.55
CA ASP A 310 -8.77 19.46 6.37
C ASP A 310 -9.50 20.01 7.60
N LYS A 311 -10.22 19.18 8.36
CA LYS A 311 -11.17 19.57 9.40
C LYS A 311 -10.95 18.91 10.75
N GLY A 312 -10.18 17.80 10.80
CA GLY A 312 -9.91 17.09 12.04
C GLY A 312 -9.07 17.95 13.01
N LYS A 313 -9.32 17.77 14.30
CA LYS A 313 -8.44 18.38 15.30
C LYS A 313 -7.12 17.61 15.31
N PRO A 314 -5.94 18.28 15.36
CA PRO A 314 -4.64 17.61 15.33
C PRO A 314 -4.53 16.46 16.34
N GLU A 315 -4.98 16.67 17.58
CA GLU A 315 -4.99 15.68 18.64
C GLU A 315 -5.89 14.45 18.37
N ASP A 316 -7.00 14.64 17.65
CA ASP A 316 -7.91 13.55 17.27
C ASP A 316 -7.36 12.80 16.05
N VAL A 317 -6.76 13.52 15.10
CA VAL A 317 -6.07 12.94 13.92
C VAL A 317 -4.89 12.09 14.36
N GLU A 318 -4.06 12.58 15.29
CA GLU A 318 -2.92 11.83 15.83
C GLU A 318 -3.38 10.55 16.55
N LYS A 319 -4.43 10.61 17.38
CA LYS A 319 -5.00 9.41 18.03
C LYS A 319 -5.52 8.40 17.03
N ILE A 320 -6.20 8.87 15.97
CA ILE A 320 -6.70 8.00 14.88
C ILE A 320 -5.54 7.35 14.15
N ALA A 321 -4.50 8.12 13.82
CA ALA A 321 -3.31 7.65 13.16
C ALA A 321 -2.58 6.56 13.95
N ASN A 322 -2.30 6.84 15.23
CA ASN A 322 -1.67 5.88 16.16
C ASN A 322 -2.48 4.61 16.39
N TYR A 323 -3.78 4.65 16.11
CA TYR A 323 -4.66 3.50 16.21
C TYR A 323 -4.74 2.70 14.88
N ILE A 324 -4.89 3.39 13.75
CA ILE A 324 -5.03 2.76 12.44
C ILE A 324 -3.69 2.22 11.92
N GLY A 325 -2.58 2.90 12.19
CA GLY A 325 -1.26 2.51 11.70
C GLY A 325 -0.87 1.07 12.05
N PRO A 326 -0.88 0.67 13.34
CA PRO A 326 -0.65 -0.72 13.74
C PRO A 326 -1.63 -1.72 13.12
N LEU A 327 -2.92 -1.33 12.97
CA LEU A 327 -3.94 -2.17 12.35
C LEU A 327 -3.63 -2.47 10.88
N VAL A 328 -3.24 -1.45 10.12
CA VAL A 328 -2.84 -1.61 8.72
C VAL A 328 -1.57 -2.44 8.63
N GLY A 329 -0.59 -2.20 9.52
CA GLY A 329 0.65 -2.99 9.60
C GLY A 329 0.39 -4.47 9.89
N ASP A 330 -0.47 -4.78 10.87
CA ASP A 330 -0.85 -6.16 11.21
C ASP A 330 -1.63 -6.83 10.08
N LEU A 331 -2.49 -6.08 9.41
CA LEU A 331 -3.30 -6.55 8.31
C LEU A 331 -2.44 -6.94 7.10
N LEU A 332 -1.46 -6.11 6.76
CA LEU A 332 -0.50 -6.38 5.68
C LEU A 332 0.47 -7.50 6.05
N GLY A 333 0.92 -7.56 7.31
CA GLY A 333 1.86 -8.57 7.78
C GLY A 333 1.23 -9.94 8.04
N ASN A 334 0.03 -10.00 8.61
CA ASN A 334 -0.61 -11.24 9.05
C ASN A 334 -1.82 -11.67 8.21
N GLY A 335 -2.33 -10.81 7.35
CA GLY A 335 -3.43 -11.10 6.42
C GLY A 335 -4.78 -11.39 7.07
N SER A 336 -5.00 -11.09 8.36
CA SER A 336 -6.23 -11.37 9.07
C SER A 336 -6.91 -10.09 9.58
N LEU A 337 -7.90 -9.61 8.83
CA LEU A 337 -8.74 -8.47 9.21
C LEU A 337 -9.46 -8.71 10.55
N LEU A 338 -9.92 -9.94 10.80
CA LEU A 338 -10.61 -10.27 12.06
C LEU A 338 -9.68 -10.16 13.27
N LYS A 339 -8.42 -10.57 13.14
CA LYS A 339 -7.43 -10.46 14.22
C LYS A 339 -7.08 -8.99 14.47
N ALA A 340 -6.85 -8.22 13.42
CA ALA A 340 -6.61 -6.80 13.50
C ALA A 340 -7.79 -6.04 14.12
N LEU A 341 -9.03 -6.31 13.70
CA LEU A 341 -10.24 -5.72 14.29
C LEU A 341 -10.45 -6.14 15.75
N HIS A 342 -10.17 -7.39 16.10
CA HIS A 342 -10.26 -7.85 17.49
C HIS A 342 -9.25 -7.11 18.38
N GLN A 343 -8.00 -6.98 17.96
CA GLN A 343 -6.98 -6.21 18.67
C GLN A 343 -7.37 -4.73 18.79
N ALA A 344 -7.96 -4.17 17.72
CA ALA A 344 -8.50 -2.82 17.72
C ALA A 344 -9.59 -2.61 18.77
N ILE A 345 -10.55 -3.51 18.85
CA ILE A 345 -11.69 -3.41 19.78
C ILE A 345 -11.24 -3.58 21.24
N VAL A 346 -10.32 -4.51 21.47
CA VAL A 346 -9.86 -4.83 22.83
C VAL A 346 -8.83 -3.80 23.34
N GLY A 347 -8.06 -3.19 22.44
CA GLY A 347 -6.88 -2.40 22.84
C GLY A 347 -7.17 -0.98 23.36
N ASN A 348 -8.19 -0.27 22.83
CA ASN A 348 -8.40 1.13 23.28
C ASN A 348 -9.78 1.73 22.95
N LEU A 349 -10.72 1.59 23.86
CA LEU A 349 -12.08 2.14 23.73
C LEU A 349 -12.13 3.64 23.49
N LYS A 350 -11.17 4.43 24.05
CA LYS A 350 -11.14 5.89 23.88
C LYS A 350 -10.88 6.29 22.41
N ASN A 351 -10.04 5.57 21.72
CA ASN A 351 -9.75 5.85 20.29
C ASN A 351 -10.95 5.52 19.41
N LEU A 352 -11.69 4.45 19.72
CA LEU A 352 -12.95 4.12 19.03
C LEU A 352 -13.99 5.23 19.19
N ILE A 353 -14.08 5.84 20.35
CA ILE A 353 -14.99 7.00 20.60
C ILE A 353 -14.57 8.19 19.73
N THR A 354 -13.27 8.47 19.64
CA THR A 354 -12.74 9.55 18.79
C THR A 354 -13.06 9.29 17.31
N ILE A 355 -12.79 8.07 16.82
CA ILE A 355 -13.12 7.68 15.44
C ILE A 355 -14.62 7.82 15.17
N ALA A 356 -15.46 7.32 16.07
CA ALA A 356 -16.91 7.40 15.93
C ALA A 356 -17.42 8.87 15.91
N LYS A 357 -16.79 9.75 16.66
CA LYS A 357 -17.09 11.18 16.66
C LYS A 357 -16.75 11.81 15.31
N GLU A 358 -15.56 11.57 14.79
CA GLU A 358 -15.13 12.14 13.50
C GLU A 358 -15.96 11.56 12.33
N ILE A 359 -16.28 10.26 12.33
CA ILE A 359 -17.21 9.66 11.36
C ILE A 359 -18.57 10.36 11.40
N ARG A 360 -19.13 10.63 12.57
CA ARG A 360 -20.44 11.34 12.66
C ARG A 360 -20.38 12.76 12.14
N GLN A 361 -19.28 13.48 12.36
CA GLN A 361 -19.11 14.83 11.85
C GLN A 361 -18.98 14.81 10.32
N PHE A 362 -18.18 13.88 9.79
CA PHE A 362 -18.03 13.63 8.36
C PHE A 362 -19.37 13.25 7.70
N ASP A 363 -20.12 12.30 8.27
CA ASP A 363 -21.43 11.89 7.76
C ASP A 363 -22.40 13.05 7.63
N LYS A 364 -22.38 13.97 8.60
CA LYS A 364 -23.22 15.20 8.55
C LYS A 364 -22.74 16.17 7.48
N SER A 365 -21.44 16.34 7.29
CA SER A 365 -20.89 17.29 6.32
C SER A 365 -21.04 16.81 4.88
N GLU A 366 -20.90 15.50 4.64
CA GLU A 366 -20.87 14.88 3.31
C GLU A 366 -22.18 14.13 2.96
N ASN A 367 -23.18 14.15 3.84
CA ASN A 367 -24.45 13.42 3.70
C ASN A 367 -24.27 11.91 3.45
N VAL A 368 -23.28 11.31 4.12
CA VAL A 368 -22.99 9.87 4.06
C VAL A 368 -24.01 9.10 4.91
N LYS A 369 -24.40 7.93 4.47
CA LYS A 369 -25.38 7.07 5.16
C LYS A 369 -24.70 5.85 5.78
N LEU A 370 -25.26 5.35 6.85
CA LEU A 370 -24.76 4.13 7.52
C LEU A 370 -24.64 2.92 6.56
N LYS A 371 -25.51 2.83 5.56
CA LYS A 371 -25.44 1.78 4.53
C LYS A 371 -24.12 1.81 3.75
N ASP A 372 -23.57 3.00 3.48
CA ASP A 372 -22.35 3.18 2.70
C ASP A 372 -21.14 2.62 3.47
N TRP A 373 -21.09 2.84 4.80
CA TRP A 373 -20.10 2.23 5.67
C TRP A 373 -20.26 0.71 5.81
N ARG A 374 -21.49 0.21 5.84
CA ARG A 374 -21.76 -1.24 5.87
C ARG A 374 -21.25 -1.92 4.60
N GLU A 375 -21.50 -1.33 3.43
CA GLU A 375 -20.98 -1.84 2.15
C GLU A 375 -19.46 -1.86 2.11
N LEU A 376 -18.80 -0.81 2.62
CA LEU A 376 -17.34 -0.79 2.75
C LEU A 376 -16.84 -1.96 3.62
N ILE A 377 -17.39 -2.13 4.83
CA ILE A 377 -16.99 -3.20 5.76
C ILE A 377 -17.23 -4.58 5.14
N GLN A 378 -18.38 -4.80 4.48
CA GLN A 378 -18.68 -6.04 3.80
C GLN A 378 -17.68 -6.33 2.67
N THR A 379 -17.32 -5.33 1.88
CA THR A 379 -16.33 -5.47 0.79
C THR A 379 -14.96 -5.86 1.33
N LEU A 380 -14.57 -5.34 2.48
CA LEU A 380 -13.31 -5.70 3.15
C LEU A 380 -13.37 -7.09 3.80
N ALA A 381 -14.53 -7.52 4.29
CA ALA A 381 -14.72 -8.81 5.00
C ALA A 381 -14.92 -10.00 4.06
N LEU A 382 -15.58 -9.81 2.90
CA LEU A 382 -16.04 -10.92 2.03
C LEU A 382 -14.95 -11.67 1.27
N LYS A 383 -13.68 -11.24 1.32
CA LYS A 383 -12.62 -11.86 0.52
C LYS A 383 -11.65 -12.77 1.28
N ASP A 384 -11.89 -13.03 2.56
CA ASP A 384 -11.12 -14.08 3.29
C ASP A 384 -11.66 -15.51 3.03
N THR A 385 -12.80 -15.66 2.36
CA THR A 385 -13.50 -16.97 2.18
C THR A 385 -13.23 -17.66 0.84
N GLY A 386 -12.38 -17.12 -0.02
CA GLY A 386 -11.86 -17.86 -1.20
C GLY A 386 -12.86 -18.18 -2.32
N GLU A 387 -14.02 -17.53 -2.37
CA GLU A 387 -14.98 -17.72 -3.46
C GLU A 387 -14.86 -16.65 -4.55
N ASN A 388 -14.49 -17.10 -5.74
CA ASN A 388 -14.52 -16.32 -6.98
C ASN A 388 -15.96 -15.94 -7.35
N THR A 389 -16.35 -14.68 -7.18
CA THR A 389 -17.59 -14.22 -7.80
C THR A 389 -17.62 -12.70 -7.97
N ILE A 390 -16.90 -12.19 -8.99
CA ILE A 390 -17.24 -10.86 -9.52
C ILE A 390 -18.41 -10.97 -10.52
N GLU A 391 -18.52 -12.06 -11.26
CA GLU A 391 -19.64 -12.28 -12.20
C GLU A 391 -20.99 -12.61 -11.55
N SER A 392 -21.03 -13.12 -10.31
CA SER A 392 -22.30 -13.49 -9.65
C SER A 392 -23.00 -12.32 -8.93
N ILE A 393 -22.31 -11.22 -8.64
CA ILE A 393 -22.91 -10.07 -7.98
C ILE A 393 -23.68 -9.20 -8.99
N GLU A 394 -23.19 -9.05 -10.21
CA GLU A 394 -23.90 -8.32 -11.27
C GLU A 394 -25.11 -9.09 -11.80
N SER A 395 -25.06 -10.43 -11.85
CA SER A 395 -26.19 -11.25 -12.26
C SER A 395 -27.30 -11.40 -11.20
N GLN A 396 -26.99 -11.21 -9.91
CA GLN A 396 -27.99 -11.24 -8.84
C GLN A 396 -28.69 -9.89 -8.63
N GLN A 397 -28.10 -8.76 -9.04
CA GLN A 397 -28.76 -7.45 -8.98
C GLN A 397 -29.81 -7.25 -10.08
N SER A 398 -29.78 -8.02 -11.16
CA SER A 398 -30.78 -7.93 -12.24
C SER A 398 -32.06 -8.73 -12.02
N VAL A 399 -32.11 -9.60 -11.00
CA VAL A 399 -33.27 -10.50 -10.76
C VAL A 399 -34.10 -10.12 -9.51
N SER A 400 -33.63 -9.16 -8.67
CA SER A 400 -34.31 -8.86 -7.38
C SER A 400 -35.14 -7.57 -7.36
N ASN A 401 -35.53 -7.02 -8.50
CA ASN A 401 -36.34 -5.79 -8.55
C ASN A 401 -37.88 -6.02 -8.61
N GLU A 402 -38.37 -7.19 -8.21
CA GLU A 402 -39.79 -7.37 -7.94
C GLU A 402 -39.99 -8.20 -6.66
N LYS A 403 -40.13 -7.55 -5.53
CA LYS A 403 -41.13 -7.75 -4.47
C LYS A 403 -40.74 -6.92 -3.23
N ALA A 404 -41.66 -6.04 -2.93
CA ALA A 404 -41.64 -5.16 -1.77
C ALA A 404 -41.97 -5.93 -0.47
N VAL A 405 -41.47 -5.36 0.64
CA VAL A 405 -42.00 -5.42 2.03
C VAL A 405 -41.73 -6.68 2.82
N GLU A 406 -40.83 -6.56 3.74
CA GLU A 406 -40.95 -6.82 5.20
C GLU A 406 -39.57 -6.84 5.84
N ASN A 407 -39.42 -6.25 7.02
CA ASN A 407 -38.18 -6.14 7.79
C ASN A 407 -37.44 -7.47 7.88
N PRO A 408 -36.21 -7.61 7.41
CA PRO A 408 -35.38 -8.72 7.80
C PRO A 408 -34.42 -8.28 8.89
N THR A 409 -34.63 -8.84 10.07
CA THR A 409 -33.54 -9.12 11.03
C THR A 409 -32.60 -10.09 10.32
N ILE A 410 -31.50 -9.60 9.74
CA ILE A 410 -30.49 -10.49 9.17
C ILE A 410 -29.67 -11.01 10.33
N GLU A 411 -29.99 -12.24 10.77
CA GLU A 411 -29.09 -13.07 11.53
C GLU A 411 -27.88 -13.39 10.63
N LEU A 412 -26.72 -12.86 11.01
CA LEU A 412 -25.42 -13.33 10.52
C LEU A 412 -25.16 -14.71 11.14
N GLN A 413 -25.86 -15.74 10.62
CA GLN A 413 -25.62 -17.12 11.03
C GLN A 413 -24.57 -17.73 10.12
N ASP A 414 -23.57 -18.28 10.77
CA ASP A 414 -22.63 -19.36 10.48
C ASP A 414 -21.16 -19.07 10.17
N SER A 415 -20.69 -17.85 9.99
CA SER A 415 -19.24 -17.61 9.92
C SER A 415 -18.66 -16.70 11.02
N LEU A 416 -19.50 -16.14 11.87
CA LEU A 416 -19.11 -15.31 13.01
C LEU A 416 -19.62 -15.91 14.32
N LYS A 417 -19.15 -17.09 14.67
CA LYS A 417 -19.31 -17.61 16.04
C LYS A 417 -18.32 -16.96 17.01
N SER A 418 -18.28 -15.66 17.05
CA SER A 418 -17.71 -14.89 18.17
C SER A 418 -18.48 -13.57 18.34
N ASN A 419 -19.49 -13.62 19.10
CA ASN A 419 -19.99 -12.77 20.19
C ASN A 419 -19.91 -11.23 20.06
N VAL A 420 -20.08 -10.61 18.88
CA VAL A 420 -20.28 -9.16 18.79
C VAL A 420 -21.57 -8.89 18.02
N LEU A 421 -22.58 -8.40 18.71
CA LEU A 421 -23.84 -7.93 18.14
C LEU A 421 -23.76 -6.40 18.02
N ILE A 422 -23.91 -5.88 16.81
CA ILE A 422 -24.09 -4.44 16.61
C ILE A 422 -25.60 -4.21 16.49
N THR A 423 -26.22 -3.61 17.49
CA THR A 423 -27.65 -3.25 17.47
C THR A 423 -27.83 -1.75 17.46
N GLU A 424 -28.73 -1.29 16.60
CA GLU A 424 -29.20 0.10 16.58
C GLU A 424 -30.41 0.21 17.53
N ARG A 425 -30.32 1.07 18.55
CA ARG A 425 -31.49 1.53 19.30
C ARG A 425 -31.85 2.93 18.83
N GLN A 426 -33.02 3.09 18.29
CA GLN A 426 -33.63 4.39 18.06
C GLN A 426 -34.26 4.85 19.36
N ASP A 427 -33.60 5.76 20.07
CA ASP A 427 -34.24 6.67 20.98
C ASP A 427 -34.41 8.05 20.29
N THR A 428 -35.51 8.68 20.56
CA THR A 428 -36.15 9.71 19.75
C THR A 428 -35.35 10.98 19.46
N HIS A 429 -34.08 11.11 19.91
CA HIS A 429 -33.23 12.28 19.59
C HIS A 429 -31.71 12.03 19.45
N GLU A 430 -31.19 10.80 19.65
CA GLU A 430 -29.76 10.52 19.42
C GLU A 430 -29.55 9.10 18.88
N ARG A 431 -28.77 8.96 17.81
CA ARG A 431 -28.29 7.64 17.34
C ARG A 431 -27.11 7.21 18.19
N LYS A 432 -27.26 6.10 18.92
CA LYS A 432 -26.17 5.46 19.70
C LYS A 432 -25.81 4.13 19.10
N PHE A 433 -24.52 3.94 18.81
CA PHE A 433 -23.97 2.62 18.49
C PHE A 433 -23.70 1.89 19.80
N VAL A 434 -24.30 0.73 20.00
CA VAL A 434 -24.09 -0.11 21.20
C VAL A 434 -23.34 -1.36 20.77
N PHE A 435 -22.15 -1.56 21.31
CA PHE A 435 -21.38 -2.78 21.17
C PHE A 435 -21.63 -3.64 22.39
N THR A 436 -22.25 -4.81 22.22
CA THR A 436 -22.45 -5.79 23.29
C THR A 436 -21.63 -7.03 23.03
N SER A 437 -20.81 -7.44 24.00
CA SER A 437 -20.15 -8.74 24.01
C SER A 437 -20.99 -9.73 24.85
N ASN A 438 -21.42 -10.83 24.29
CA ASN A 438 -22.01 -11.91 25.05
C ASN A 438 -20.89 -12.71 25.75
N LYS A 439 -20.74 -12.52 27.06
CA LYS A 439 -19.97 -13.44 27.89
C LYS A 439 -20.83 -14.69 28.14
N SER A 440 -20.45 -15.81 27.56
CA SER A 440 -20.97 -17.11 28.01
C SER A 440 -20.48 -17.37 29.44
N LYS A 441 -21.42 -17.65 30.34
CA LYS A 441 -21.12 -18.08 31.70
C LYS A 441 -20.50 -19.48 31.67
N GLY A 442 -19.31 -19.60 32.22
CA GLY A 442 -18.73 -20.86 32.68
C GLY A 442 -17.41 -21.22 32.03
N GLU A 443 -16.33 -20.68 32.58
CA GLU A 443 -15.09 -21.41 32.85
C GLU A 443 -14.13 -20.48 33.60
N HIS A 444 -13.72 -20.93 34.79
CA HIS A 444 -12.69 -20.29 35.61
C HIS A 444 -11.33 -20.45 34.91
N ILE A 445 -10.73 -19.37 34.44
CA ILE A 445 -9.34 -19.34 34.07
C ILE A 445 -8.59 -18.43 35.03
N ASN A 446 -7.59 -19.02 35.70
CA ASN A 446 -6.69 -18.36 36.62
C ASN A 446 -5.98 -17.17 35.94
N PRO A 447 -5.72 -16.05 36.67
CA PRO A 447 -5.01 -14.93 36.12
C PRO A 447 -3.53 -15.27 35.97
N VAL A 448 -3.04 -15.21 34.73
CA VAL A 448 -1.60 -15.26 34.42
C VAL A 448 -1.05 -13.84 34.47
N ALA A 449 -0.03 -13.71 35.28
CA ALA A 449 0.99 -12.67 35.45
C ALA A 449 0.89 -11.38 34.63
N SER A 450 0.94 -10.30 35.39
CA SER A 450 1.25 -8.92 34.96
C SER A 450 2.51 -8.87 34.09
N ILE A 451 2.36 -8.40 32.85
CA ILE A 451 3.49 -7.96 32.02
C ILE A 451 3.70 -6.50 32.33
N GLU A 452 4.86 -6.19 32.89
CA GLU A 452 5.33 -4.81 33.13
C GLU A 452 5.45 -4.06 31.80
N GLN A 453 4.92 -2.84 31.78
CA GLN A 453 5.09 -1.91 30.67
C GLN A 453 6.55 -1.40 30.66
N PRO A 454 7.21 -1.30 29.53
CA PRO A 454 8.50 -0.62 29.44
C PRO A 454 8.30 0.90 29.64
N HIS A 455 8.99 1.46 30.61
CA HIS A 455 9.20 2.89 30.82
C HIS A 455 10.10 3.40 29.69
N TRP A 456 9.66 4.44 28.99
CA TRP A 456 10.49 5.21 28.07
C TRP A 456 10.86 6.52 28.77
N ASP A 457 12.08 6.60 29.26
CA ASP A 457 12.68 7.89 29.67
C ASP A 457 13.29 8.54 28.42
N VAL A 458 12.73 9.68 28.04
CA VAL A 458 13.31 10.54 26.99
C VAL A 458 14.08 11.64 27.71
N GLU A 459 15.41 11.50 27.78
CA GLU A 459 16.29 12.60 28.16
C GLU A 459 16.51 13.52 26.94
N TYR A 460 16.11 14.78 27.10
CA TYR A 460 16.52 15.87 26.21
C TYR A 460 17.82 16.45 26.74
N GLU A 461 18.93 16.25 26.03
CA GLU A 461 20.10 17.11 26.19
C GLU A 461 19.94 18.38 25.35
N ARG A 462 20.33 19.51 25.99
CA ARG A 462 20.24 20.89 25.49
C ARG A 462 21.31 21.22 24.45
#